data_b3f0f2d6b3eb63970f4aaeb8cfddec3e
#
_entry.id   b3f0f2d6b3eb63970f4aaeb8cfddec3e
#
_cell.length_a   1.000
_cell.length_b   1.000
_cell.length_c   1.000
_cell.angle_alpha   90.00
_cell.angle_beta   90.00
_cell.angle_gamma   90.00
#
_symmetry.space_group_name_H-M   'P 1'
#
loop_
_entity.id
_entity.type
_entity.pdbx_description
1 polymer ?
#
loop_
_entity_poly.entity_id
_entity_poly.type
_entity_poly.pdbx_seq_one_letter_code
_entity_poly.pdbx_strand_id
1 'polypeptide(L)'
;WICYYDGNAEAASHQQWTEGAIKRQEEKYPDMYQVCDPVEGSSQEAAYSAAKEVIATYPEIGGFIGCDTNDPPGIAMAVEEAGKAGDIAVTGTCLVSQAKDYLNSGTIKTFTFWDPADAGEAMCSLAEKVLKGEAIEDGVDLGVAGYEKCTVKDNTVYGAAWVDVTTDNMSDYDF
;
A
#
# COMPACT_ATOMS: atom_id res chain seq x y z
N TRP A 1 10.78 -14.87 5.78
CA TRP A 1 9.42 -14.99 6.32
C TRP A 1 8.73 -13.64 6.30
N ILE A 2 7.47 -13.59 5.93
CA ILE A 2 6.71 -12.35 5.73
C ILE A 2 5.34 -12.44 6.39
N CYS A 3 4.86 -11.30 6.93
CA CYS A 3 3.50 -11.13 7.42
C CYS A 3 2.79 -10.04 6.61
N TYR A 4 1.55 -10.29 6.23
CA TYR A 4 0.67 -9.35 5.56
C TYR A 4 -0.35 -8.78 6.54
N TYR A 5 -0.68 -7.51 6.34
CA TYR A 5 -1.80 -6.86 7.02
C TYR A 5 -2.86 -6.52 6.00
N ASP A 6 -4.10 -6.76 6.30
CA ASP A 6 -5.25 -6.39 5.47
C ASP A 6 -6.01 -5.16 5.97
N GLY A 7 -5.45 -4.48 7.00
CA GLY A 7 -5.97 -3.24 7.56
C GLY A 7 -7.37 -3.44 8.12
N ASN A 8 -8.37 -3.49 7.27
CA ASN A 8 -9.75 -3.80 7.62
C ASN A 8 -10.26 -4.94 6.73
N ALA A 9 -10.47 -6.11 7.34
CA ALA A 9 -10.92 -7.33 6.65
C ALA A 9 -12.29 -7.20 5.97
N GLU A 10 -13.12 -6.22 6.36
CA GLU A 10 -14.40 -5.95 5.71
C GLU A 10 -14.27 -5.04 4.47
N ALA A 11 -13.12 -4.38 4.28
CA ALA A 11 -12.88 -3.51 3.14
C ALA A 11 -12.43 -4.30 1.91
N ALA A 12 -13.28 -4.39 0.89
CA ALA A 12 -12.99 -5.15 -0.32
C ALA A 12 -11.70 -4.69 -1.05
N SER A 13 -11.35 -3.40 -0.99
CA SER A 13 -10.10 -2.88 -1.54
C SER A 13 -8.87 -3.43 -0.81
N HIS A 14 -8.91 -3.49 0.53
CA HIS A 14 -7.81 -4.01 1.33
C HIS A 14 -7.59 -5.50 1.04
N GLN A 15 -8.66 -6.29 1.00
CA GLN A 15 -8.60 -7.71 0.62
C GLN A 15 -7.97 -7.90 -0.76
N GLN A 16 -8.40 -7.13 -1.76
CA GLN A 16 -7.85 -7.23 -3.12
C GLN A 16 -6.35 -6.89 -3.18
N TRP A 17 -5.90 -5.89 -2.42
CA TRP A 17 -4.47 -5.52 -2.37
C TRP A 17 -3.65 -6.59 -1.67
N THR A 18 -4.12 -7.12 -0.54
CA THR A 18 -3.45 -8.20 0.19
C THR A 18 -3.38 -9.48 -0.63
N GLU A 19 -4.50 -9.91 -1.24
CA GLU A 19 -4.54 -11.06 -2.13
C GLU A 19 -3.62 -10.89 -3.35
N GLY A 20 -3.60 -9.68 -3.93
CA GLY A 20 -2.70 -9.34 -5.02
C GLY A 20 -1.22 -9.43 -4.63
N ALA A 21 -0.87 -8.95 -3.45
CA ALA A 21 0.49 -9.03 -2.92
C ALA A 21 0.91 -10.48 -2.65
N ILE A 22 0.06 -11.28 -2.01
CA ILE A 22 0.29 -12.72 -1.75
C ILE A 22 0.50 -13.47 -3.06
N LYS A 23 -0.42 -13.30 -4.02
CA LYS A 23 -0.31 -13.92 -5.34
C LYS A 23 1.00 -13.54 -6.04
N ARG A 24 1.38 -12.26 -6.00
CA ARG A 24 2.63 -11.80 -6.59
C ARG A 24 3.84 -12.42 -5.91
N GLN A 25 3.83 -12.53 -4.59
CA GLN A 25 4.88 -13.18 -3.82
C GLN A 25 5.01 -14.66 -4.23
N GLU A 26 3.92 -15.42 -4.29
CA GLU A 26 3.93 -16.83 -4.69
C GLU A 26 4.49 -17.03 -6.12
N GLU A 27 4.11 -16.15 -7.05
CA GLU A 27 4.56 -16.23 -8.45
C GLU A 27 6.04 -15.85 -8.66
N LYS A 28 6.54 -14.85 -7.92
CA LYS A 28 7.85 -14.24 -8.18
C LYS A 28 8.90 -14.50 -7.12
N TYR A 29 8.46 -14.80 -5.92
CA TYR A 29 9.31 -14.99 -4.75
C TYR A 29 8.92 -16.27 -3.99
N PRO A 30 8.99 -17.46 -4.64
CA PRO A 30 8.49 -18.72 -4.06
C PRO A 30 9.29 -19.16 -2.82
N ASP A 31 10.47 -18.60 -2.59
CA ASP A 31 11.27 -18.85 -1.39
C ASP A 31 10.89 -17.95 -0.20
N MET A 32 9.93 -17.03 -0.38
CA MET A 32 9.34 -16.26 0.71
C MET A 32 8.14 -17.03 1.26
N TYR A 33 7.99 -17.03 2.58
CA TYR A 33 6.92 -17.78 3.25
C TYR A 33 6.08 -16.83 4.10
N GLN A 34 4.77 -16.88 3.93
CA GLN A 34 3.82 -16.21 4.81
C GLN A 34 3.78 -16.93 6.16
N VAL A 35 3.96 -16.20 7.27
CA VAL A 35 4.06 -16.81 8.62
C VAL A 35 2.70 -17.13 9.25
N CYS A 36 1.65 -16.40 8.88
CA CYS A 36 0.28 -16.55 9.39
C CYS A 36 -0.71 -15.99 8.37
N ASP A 37 -2.00 -16.19 8.60
CA ASP A 37 -3.05 -15.49 7.84
C ASP A 37 -2.87 -13.97 7.97
N PRO A 38 -3.37 -13.17 7.01
CA PRO A 38 -3.29 -11.71 7.08
C PRO A 38 -3.84 -11.18 8.41
N VAL A 39 -3.13 -10.21 8.98
CA VAL A 39 -3.45 -9.64 10.29
C VAL A 39 -4.26 -8.36 10.11
N GLU A 40 -5.30 -8.18 10.90
CA GLU A 40 -6.10 -6.97 10.88
C GLU A 40 -5.43 -5.85 11.69
N GLY A 41 -5.26 -4.68 11.07
CA GLY A 41 -4.56 -3.53 11.63
C GLY A 41 -5.42 -2.27 11.75
N SER A 42 -6.69 -2.37 12.10
CA SER A 42 -7.73 -1.32 12.08
C SER A 42 -7.36 0.08 12.64
N SER A 43 -6.21 0.21 13.27
CA SER A 43 -5.60 1.46 13.75
C SER A 43 -4.10 1.29 13.92
N GLN A 44 -3.34 2.39 13.99
CA GLN A 44 -1.89 2.33 14.25
C GLN A 44 -1.55 1.57 15.55
N GLU A 45 -2.34 1.74 16.62
CA GLU A 45 -2.15 1.02 17.87
C GLU A 45 -2.42 -0.49 17.74
N ALA A 46 -3.47 -0.86 16.99
CA ALA A 46 -3.77 -2.26 16.71
C ALA A 46 -2.66 -2.89 15.85
N ALA A 47 -2.23 -2.22 14.78
CA ALA A 47 -1.13 -2.67 13.93
C ALA A 47 0.17 -2.85 14.72
N TYR A 48 0.51 -1.89 15.60
CA TYR A 48 1.66 -2.00 16.51
C TYR A 48 1.54 -3.22 17.44
N SER A 49 0.41 -3.40 18.09
CA SER A 49 0.20 -4.51 19.04
C SER A 49 0.31 -5.87 18.36
N ALA A 50 -0.31 -6.00 17.19
CA ALA A 50 -0.25 -7.23 16.40
C ALA A 50 1.17 -7.49 15.86
N ALA A 51 1.91 -6.47 15.43
CA ALA A 51 3.31 -6.62 15.00
C ALA A 51 4.21 -7.13 16.13
N LYS A 52 4.01 -6.64 17.36
CA LYS A 52 4.75 -7.16 18.53
C LYS A 52 4.47 -8.64 18.76
N GLU A 53 3.23 -9.06 18.64
CA GLU A 53 2.84 -10.46 18.78
C GLU A 53 3.48 -11.34 17.69
N VAL A 54 3.44 -10.88 16.43
CA VAL A 54 4.08 -11.58 15.31
C VAL A 54 5.58 -11.68 15.49
N ILE A 55 6.27 -10.61 15.87
CA ILE A 55 7.73 -10.60 16.12
C ILE A 55 8.11 -11.55 17.26
N ALA A 56 7.29 -11.62 18.32
CA ALA A 56 7.52 -12.52 19.45
C ALA A 56 7.26 -13.99 19.09
N THR A 57 6.27 -14.26 18.24
CA THR A 57 5.84 -15.62 17.87
C THR A 57 6.72 -16.21 16.76
N TYR A 58 7.19 -15.38 15.82
CA TYR A 58 7.97 -15.78 14.64
C TYR A 58 9.32 -15.05 14.63
N PRO A 59 10.32 -15.51 15.39
CA PRO A 59 11.62 -14.82 15.50
C PRO A 59 12.38 -14.72 14.17
N GLU A 60 12.03 -15.54 13.18
CA GLU A 60 12.56 -15.53 11.83
C GLU A 60 11.87 -14.55 10.87
N ILE A 61 10.88 -13.76 11.35
CA ILE A 61 10.18 -12.78 10.50
C ILE A 61 11.20 -11.80 9.90
N GLY A 62 11.14 -11.62 8.59
CA GLY A 62 12.03 -10.73 7.83
C GLY A 62 11.31 -9.55 7.17
N GLY A 63 9.98 -9.51 7.20
CA GLY A 63 9.25 -8.43 6.60
C GLY A 63 7.77 -8.37 6.90
N PHE A 64 7.22 -7.18 6.76
CA PHE A 64 5.80 -6.88 6.86
C PHE A 64 5.35 -6.05 5.67
N ILE A 65 4.14 -6.34 5.18
CA ILE A 65 3.46 -5.53 4.16
C ILE A 65 2.08 -5.15 4.70
N GLY A 66 1.82 -3.84 4.79
CA GLY A 66 0.53 -3.31 5.21
C GLY A 66 -0.27 -2.74 4.05
N CYS A 67 -1.58 -2.85 4.04
CA CYS A 67 -2.43 -2.29 3.00
C CYS A 67 -3.24 -1.06 3.43
N ASP A 68 -3.30 -0.78 4.72
CA ASP A 68 -3.92 0.43 5.29
C ASP A 68 -2.85 1.44 5.72
N THR A 69 -3.18 2.74 5.71
CA THR A 69 -2.24 3.82 6.06
C THR A 69 -1.75 3.77 7.51
N ASN A 70 -2.45 3.06 8.38
CA ASN A 70 -2.08 2.86 9.78
C ASN A 70 -1.10 1.70 9.98
N ASP A 71 -1.06 0.74 9.06
CA ASP A 71 -0.28 -0.48 9.21
C ASP A 71 1.24 -0.19 9.22
N PRO A 72 1.86 0.44 8.19
CA PRO A 72 3.29 0.63 8.16
C PRO A 72 3.85 1.41 9.36
N PRO A 73 3.25 2.54 9.82
CA PRO A 73 3.78 3.25 10.98
C PRO A 73 3.59 2.48 12.29
N GLY A 74 2.50 1.73 12.46
CA GLY A 74 2.30 0.87 13.62
C GLY A 74 3.31 -0.27 13.68
N ILE A 75 3.52 -0.94 12.55
CA ILE A 75 4.52 -2.00 12.40
C ILE A 75 5.93 -1.45 12.64
N ALA A 76 6.29 -0.31 12.03
CA ALA A 76 7.60 0.30 12.17
C ALA A 76 7.92 0.64 13.64
N MET A 77 6.95 1.15 14.39
CA MET A 77 7.09 1.40 15.83
C MET A 77 7.42 0.11 16.60
N ALA A 78 6.75 -1.00 16.29
CA ALA A 78 7.02 -2.30 16.92
C ALA A 78 8.41 -2.84 16.56
N VAL A 79 8.83 -2.69 15.30
CA VAL A 79 10.15 -3.11 14.81
C VAL A 79 11.26 -2.31 15.48
N GLU A 80 11.10 -0.99 15.65
CA GLU A 80 12.07 -0.14 16.36
C GLU A 80 12.16 -0.49 17.85
N GLU A 81 11.01 -0.70 18.51
CA GLU A 81 10.99 -1.10 19.92
C GLU A 81 11.67 -2.45 20.14
N ALA A 82 11.51 -3.38 19.20
CA ALA A 82 12.18 -4.69 19.24
C ALA A 82 13.68 -4.61 18.92
N GLY A 83 14.22 -3.44 18.56
CA GLY A 83 15.61 -3.26 18.15
C GLY A 83 15.96 -3.95 16.84
N LYS A 84 14.98 -4.13 15.95
CA LYS A 84 15.10 -4.87 14.68
C LYS A 84 15.03 -3.99 13.43
N ALA A 85 15.16 -2.67 13.62
CA ALA A 85 15.24 -1.74 12.49
C ALA A 85 16.43 -2.10 11.58
N GLY A 86 16.15 -2.29 10.29
CA GLY A 86 17.13 -2.75 9.31
C GLY A 86 17.22 -4.26 9.12
N ASP A 87 16.81 -5.06 10.11
CA ASP A 87 16.73 -6.53 10.01
C ASP A 87 15.37 -6.97 9.46
N ILE A 88 14.29 -6.26 9.84
CA ILE A 88 12.92 -6.51 9.39
C ILE A 88 12.53 -5.39 8.42
N ALA A 89 12.16 -5.75 7.20
CA ALA A 89 11.66 -4.82 6.20
C ALA A 89 10.20 -4.44 6.48
N VAL A 90 9.87 -3.15 6.39
CA VAL A 90 8.49 -2.66 6.51
C VAL A 90 8.14 -1.86 5.27
N THR A 91 7.01 -2.18 4.65
CA THR A 91 6.46 -1.46 3.49
C THR A 91 4.94 -1.57 3.47
N GLY A 92 4.29 -0.89 2.54
CA GLY A 92 2.84 -0.96 2.33
C GLY A 92 2.25 0.35 1.84
N THR A 93 0.96 0.55 2.06
CA THR A 93 0.26 1.79 1.77
C THR A 93 0.39 2.74 2.97
N CYS A 94 0.85 3.98 2.74
CA CYS A 94 0.98 4.98 3.81
C CYS A 94 0.96 6.40 3.25
N LEU A 95 0.90 7.38 4.15
CA LEU A 95 1.05 8.80 3.82
C LEU A 95 2.38 9.34 4.34
N VAL A 96 2.94 10.35 3.65
CA VAL A 96 4.20 10.98 4.06
C VAL A 96 4.09 11.57 5.46
N SER A 97 2.97 12.21 5.78
CA SER A 97 2.72 12.78 7.11
C SER A 97 2.82 11.77 8.26
N GLN A 98 2.59 10.49 8.00
CA GLN A 98 2.64 9.41 8.99
C GLN A 98 3.96 8.64 9.00
N ALA A 99 4.62 8.52 7.84
CA ALA A 99 5.75 7.61 7.66
C ALA A 99 7.12 8.28 7.48
N LYS A 100 7.19 9.61 7.29
CA LYS A 100 8.44 10.33 7.00
C LYS A 100 9.55 10.08 8.02
N ASP A 101 9.22 9.98 9.30
CA ASP A 101 10.24 9.78 10.34
C ASP A 101 10.82 8.35 10.25
N TYR A 102 10.00 7.35 9.90
CA TYR A 102 10.44 5.98 9.68
C TYR A 102 11.19 5.79 8.35
N LEU A 103 10.90 6.59 7.32
CA LEU A 103 11.74 6.68 6.12
C LEU A 103 13.12 7.25 6.47
N ASN A 104 13.17 8.33 7.24
CA ASN A 104 14.42 8.97 7.65
C ASN A 104 15.27 8.06 8.55
N SER A 105 14.65 7.32 9.46
CA SER A 105 15.35 6.31 10.29
C SER A 105 15.77 5.08 9.51
N GLY A 106 15.16 4.85 8.35
CA GLY A 106 15.39 3.68 7.50
C GLY A 106 14.67 2.41 7.97
N THR A 107 13.75 2.52 8.92
CA THR A 107 12.88 1.42 9.37
C THR A 107 11.88 1.05 8.27
N ILE A 108 11.28 2.07 7.61
CA ILE A 108 10.56 1.92 6.36
C ILE A 108 11.51 2.30 5.22
N LYS A 109 11.65 1.48 4.19
CA LYS A 109 12.49 1.78 3.03
C LYS A 109 11.72 2.47 1.91
N THR A 110 10.48 2.09 1.74
CA THR A 110 9.54 2.62 0.75
C THR A 110 8.12 2.31 1.21
N PHE A 111 7.20 3.14 0.80
CA PHE A 111 5.77 2.87 0.87
C PHE A 111 5.09 3.43 -0.39
N THR A 112 3.84 3.09 -0.58
CA THR A 112 3.09 3.46 -1.78
C THR A 112 1.78 4.15 -1.43
N PHE A 113 1.32 5.02 -2.32
CA PHE A 113 -0.03 5.57 -2.31
C PHE A 113 -0.45 5.95 -3.75
N TRP A 114 -1.66 6.42 -3.92
CA TRP A 114 -2.09 7.21 -5.08
C TRP A 114 -2.44 8.63 -4.61
N ASP A 115 -2.21 9.64 -5.47
CA ASP A 115 -2.61 11.00 -5.13
C ASP A 115 -4.14 11.14 -5.21
N PRO A 116 -4.82 11.50 -4.11
CA PRO A 116 -6.27 11.66 -4.11
C PRO A 116 -6.76 12.81 -4.99
N ALA A 117 -5.94 13.85 -5.21
CA ALA A 117 -6.28 14.97 -6.08
C ALA A 117 -6.29 14.51 -7.55
N ASP A 118 -5.25 13.80 -7.98
CA ASP A 118 -5.16 13.23 -9.32
C ASP A 118 -6.30 12.23 -9.58
N ALA A 119 -6.62 11.39 -8.60
CA ALA A 119 -7.76 10.48 -8.70
C ALA A 119 -9.10 11.23 -8.85
N GLY A 120 -9.29 12.31 -8.10
CA GLY A 120 -10.47 13.18 -8.20
C GLY A 120 -10.56 13.88 -9.56
N GLU A 121 -9.45 14.38 -10.08
CA GLU A 121 -9.39 15.00 -11.41
C GLU A 121 -9.71 13.99 -12.52
N ALA A 122 -9.13 12.78 -12.43
CA ALA A 122 -9.43 11.71 -13.38
C ALA A 122 -10.92 11.32 -13.36
N MET A 123 -11.54 11.23 -12.18
CA MET A 123 -12.99 10.98 -12.08
C MET A 123 -13.82 12.09 -12.71
N CYS A 124 -13.43 13.36 -12.53
CA CYS A 124 -14.11 14.49 -13.17
C CYS A 124 -13.96 14.46 -14.70
N SER A 125 -12.76 14.17 -15.20
CA SER A 125 -12.48 14.02 -16.63
C SER A 125 -13.31 12.89 -17.25
N LEU A 126 -13.39 11.74 -16.58
CA LEU A 126 -14.23 10.63 -17.02
C LEU A 126 -15.71 11.01 -17.06
N ALA A 127 -16.22 11.69 -16.02
CA ALA A 127 -17.59 12.14 -15.96
C ALA A 127 -17.91 13.14 -17.10
N GLU A 128 -17.00 14.06 -17.41
CA GLU A 128 -17.15 15.00 -18.52
C GLU A 128 -17.26 14.27 -19.87
N LYS A 129 -16.39 13.29 -20.13
CA LYS A 129 -16.45 12.46 -21.36
C LYS A 129 -17.79 11.73 -21.49
N VAL A 130 -18.26 11.12 -20.40
CA VAL A 130 -19.57 10.44 -20.38
C VAL A 130 -20.72 11.41 -20.68
N LEU A 131 -20.71 12.61 -20.08
CA LEU A 131 -21.75 13.63 -20.32
C LEU A 131 -21.74 14.18 -21.76
N LYS A 132 -20.57 14.20 -22.39
CA LYS A 132 -20.41 14.57 -23.81
C LYS A 132 -20.82 13.45 -24.78
N GLY A 133 -21.11 12.25 -24.28
CA GLY A 133 -21.42 11.09 -25.10
C GLY A 133 -20.19 10.51 -25.81
N GLU A 134 -18.99 10.78 -25.32
CA GLU A 134 -17.75 10.19 -25.83
C GLU A 134 -17.71 8.69 -25.48
N ALA A 135 -17.17 7.86 -26.37
CA ALA A 135 -16.99 6.46 -26.10
C ALA A 135 -15.89 6.27 -25.03
N ILE A 136 -16.18 5.46 -24.01
CA ILE A 136 -15.21 5.06 -23.00
C ILE A 136 -14.75 3.64 -23.33
N GLU A 137 -13.59 3.55 -23.94
CA GLU A 137 -13.02 2.31 -24.45
C GLU A 137 -11.66 2.04 -23.80
N ASP A 138 -11.19 0.80 -23.90
CA ASP A 138 -9.87 0.40 -23.40
C ASP A 138 -8.77 1.28 -23.99
N GLY A 139 -7.90 1.81 -23.14
CA GLY A 139 -6.88 2.78 -23.49
C GLY A 139 -7.33 4.23 -23.38
N VAL A 140 -8.52 4.53 -22.84
CA VAL A 140 -9.00 5.90 -22.66
C VAL A 140 -8.00 6.75 -21.87
N ASP A 141 -7.72 7.94 -22.38
CA ASP A 141 -6.88 8.96 -21.76
C ASP A 141 -7.76 9.97 -21.01
N LEU A 142 -7.52 10.12 -19.71
CA LEU A 142 -8.22 11.08 -18.84
C LEU A 142 -7.41 12.36 -18.61
N GLY A 143 -6.20 12.48 -19.20
CA GLY A 143 -5.39 13.69 -19.15
C GLY A 143 -4.70 13.92 -17.79
N VAL A 144 -4.64 12.92 -16.94
CA VAL A 144 -4.04 12.98 -15.58
C VAL A 144 -2.96 11.92 -15.47
N ALA A 145 -1.89 12.22 -14.75
CA ALA A 145 -0.76 11.29 -14.55
C ALA A 145 -1.22 9.94 -13.97
N GLY A 146 -0.81 8.84 -14.62
CA GLY A 146 -1.24 7.48 -14.28
C GLY A 146 -2.65 7.11 -14.80
N TYR A 147 -3.34 8.02 -15.49
CA TYR A 147 -4.64 7.81 -16.10
C TYR A 147 -4.68 8.12 -17.60
N GLU A 148 -3.49 8.21 -18.24
CA GLU A 148 -3.37 8.51 -19.68
C GLU A 148 -3.73 7.32 -20.58
N LYS A 149 -3.73 6.12 -19.99
CA LYS A 149 -4.04 4.87 -20.69
C LYS A 149 -4.75 3.89 -19.77
N CYS A 150 -5.99 4.22 -19.46
CA CYS A 150 -6.78 3.39 -18.55
C CYS A 150 -7.24 2.09 -19.21
N THR A 151 -7.27 1.02 -18.42
CA THR A 151 -7.94 -0.21 -18.84
C THR A 151 -9.42 -0.13 -18.54
N VAL A 152 -10.27 -0.50 -19.52
CA VAL A 152 -11.73 -0.52 -19.34
C VAL A 152 -12.22 -1.96 -19.38
N LYS A 153 -12.82 -2.40 -18.28
CA LYS A 153 -13.37 -3.74 -18.15
C LYS A 153 -14.63 -3.73 -17.29
N ASP A 154 -15.67 -4.42 -17.74
CA ASP A 154 -16.94 -4.58 -17.00
C ASP A 154 -17.52 -3.24 -16.48
N ASN A 155 -17.52 -2.21 -17.32
CA ASN A 155 -17.93 -0.83 -17.01
C ASN A 155 -17.11 -0.15 -15.88
N THR A 156 -15.92 -0.64 -15.62
CA THR A 156 -14.98 -0.04 -14.67
C THR A 156 -13.75 0.45 -15.42
N VAL A 157 -13.29 1.65 -15.07
CA VAL A 157 -12.06 2.25 -15.61
C VAL A 157 -10.96 2.13 -14.56
N TYR A 158 -9.85 1.51 -14.95
CA TYR A 158 -8.69 1.27 -14.08
C TYR A 158 -7.53 2.15 -14.52
N GLY A 159 -7.06 3.02 -13.63
CA GLY A 159 -5.81 3.76 -13.77
C GLY A 159 -4.62 2.99 -13.20
N ALA A 160 -3.40 3.52 -13.40
CA ALA A 160 -2.15 2.96 -12.88
C ALA A 160 -1.30 4.09 -12.26
N ALA A 161 -1.88 4.78 -11.26
CA ALA A 161 -1.35 6.00 -10.66
C ALA A 161 -0.69 5.76 -9.28
N TRP A 162 -0.11 4.59 -9.05
CA TRP A 162 0.64 4.33 -7.84
C TRP A 162 1.95 5.11 -7.81
N VAL A 163 2.23 5.70 -6.66
CA VAL A 163 3.47 6.43 -6.37
C VAL A 163 4.28 5.63 -5.35
N ASP A 164 5.52 5.31 -5.70
CA ASP A 164 6.49 4.74 -4.77
C ASP A 164 7.24 5.87 -4.07
N VAL A 165 7.13 5.96 -2.75
CA VAL A 165 7.77 6.99 -1.93
C VAL A 165 9.02 6.46 -1.24
N THR A 166 10.08 7.22 -1.36
CA THR A 166 11.37 7.00 -0.71
C THR A 166 11.89 8.33 -0.10
N THR A 167 13.03 8.30 0.52
CA THR A 167 13.70 9.53 1.01
C THR A 167 14.00 10.54 -0.10
N ASP A 168 14.10 10.08 -1.36
CA ASP A 168 14.51 10.95 -2.49
C ASP A 168 13.36 11.83 -2.99
N ASN A 169 12.10 11.38 -2.83
CA ASN A 169 10.93 12.08 -3.36
C ASN A 169 9.85 12.40 -2.32
N MET A 170 10.02 12.02 -1.05
CA MET A 170 9.01 12.27 -0.02
C MET A 170 8.73 13.76 0.20
N SER A 171 9.67 14.66 -0.16
CA SER A 171 9.49 16.11 -0.05
C SER A 171 8.52 16.69 -1.08
N ASP A 172 8.16 15.93 -2.11
CA ASP A 172 7.23 16.34 -3.16
C ASP A 172 5.78 16.20 -2.72
N TYR A 173 5.54 15.59 -1.56
CA TYR A 173 4.22 15.28 -1.00
C TYR A 173 4.11 15.80 0.42
N ASP A 174 3.03 16.51 0.75
CA ASP A 174 2.79 17.16 2.06
C ASP A 174 1.58 16.60 2.84
N PHE A 175 1.06 15.43 2.43
CA PHE A 175 -0.09 14.76 3.02
C PHE A 175 0.20 13.36 3.55
#